data_6b5b210179b1a65d834c309a590b8cc0
#
_entry.id   6b5b210179b1a65d834c309a590b8cc0
#
_cell.length_a   1.000
_cell.length_b   1.000
_cell.length_c   1.000
_cell.angle_alpha   90.00
_cell.angle_beta   90.00
_cell.angle_gamma   90.00
#
_symmetry.space_group_name_H-M   'P 1'
#
loop_
_entity.id
_entity.type
_entity.pdbx_description
1 polymer ?
#
loop_
_entity_poly.entity_id
_entity_poly.type
_entity_poly.pdbx_seq_one_letter_code
_entity_poly.pdbx_strand_id
1 'polypeptide(L)'
;PNRYRNRFSVIRRGIPIIPVFDPIEDLPKVHPMIGVVVCPQDEEVHCDAWGRIQVRFPNTKADDHSHSGGAGANDSEGDSAWIDLMSAWAGDQYGAIQLPRAGDAVIINFLNGDPDRPYISGRMYHDQRHPPTFSNTGNLPDNKYLSGIKSKVVKGNRYNQLRLDDTPNQISAQLASQHGESQLNLGFLTQPRATDGKGNARGQGLELRTDESGAIRASKGLLLTTHGQSNAQGQQMDASPAKASLSNSLEQM
;
A
#
# COMPACT_ATOMS: atom_id res chain seq x y z
N PRO A 1 -52.66 -21.53 -34.96
CA PRO A 1 -51.60 -22.18 -35.71
C PRO A 1 -50.40 -21.22 -35.74
N ASN A 2 -49.28 -21.64 -35.16
CA ASN A 2 -48.03 -20.90 -35.16
C ASN A 2 -47.47 -20.87 -36.58
N ARG A 3 -47.49 -19.70 -37.21
CA ARG A 3 -46.87 -19.55 -38.53
C ARG A 3 -45.37 -19.30 -38.32
N TYR A 4 -44.55 -20.27 -38.75
CA TYR A 4 -43.12 -20.11 -38.88
C TYR A 4 -42.82 -19.18 -40.06
N ARG A 5 -42.03 -18.11 -39.82
CA ARG A 5 -41.52 -17.23 -40.90
C ARG A 5 -40.00 -17.24 -40.82
N ASN A 6 -39.38 -17.40 -41.97
CA ASN A 6 -37.94 -17.31 -42.11
C ASN A 6 -37.59 -16.26 -43.17
N ARG A 7 -36.53 -15.53 -42.95
CA ARG A 7 -36.01 -14.52 -43.90
C ARG A 7 -34.54 -14.83 -44.16
N PHE A 8 -34.20 -14.97 -45.43
CA PHE A 8 -32.84 -15.26 -45.87
C PHE A 8 -32.30 -14.09 -46.67
N SER A 9 -31.03 -13.72 -46.42
CA SER A 9 -30.25 -12.86 -47.30
C SER A 9 -29.15 -13.70 -47.91
N VAL A 10 -29.03 -13.67 -49.23
CA VAL A 10 -28.03 -14.45 -49.97
C VAL A 10 -27.14 -13.53 -50.80
N ILE A 11 -25.86 -13.85 -50.89
CA ILE A 11 -24.89 -13.17 -51.74
C ILE A 11 -24.22 -14.18 -52.65
N ARG A 12 -23.61 -13.72 -53.73
CA ARG A 12 -22.88 -14.60 -54.63
C ARG A 12 -21.72 -15.29 -53.93
N ARG A 13 -21.55 -16.57 -54.25
CA ARG A 13 -20.41 -17.35 -53.75
C ARG A 13 -19.08 -16.64 -54.16
N GLY A 14 -18.16 -16.48 -53.24
CA GLY A 14 -16.85 -15.83 -53.46
C GLY A 14 -16.82 -14.32 -53.19
N ILE A 15 -17.96 -13.69 -52.82
CA ILE A 15 -17.96 -12.33 -52.30
C ILE A 15 -17.68 -12.43 -50.80
N PRO A 16 -16.59 -11.79 -50.27
CA PRO A 16 -16.34 -11.77 -48.82
C PRO A 16 -17.47 -11.03 -48.12
N ILE A 17 -18.01 -11.64 -47.06
CA ILE A 17 -18.94 -10.97 -46.16
C ILE A 17 -18.11 -10.22 -45.14
N ILE A 18 -18.09 -8.90 -45.25
CA ILE A 18 -17.49 -8.04 -44.24
C ILE A 18 -18.67 -7.53 -43.40
N PRO A 19 -18.75 -7.90 -42.12
CA PRO A 19 -19.74 -7.32 -41.21
C PRO A 19 -19.59 -5.79 -41.19
N VAL A 20 -20.71 -5.09 -41.21
CA VAL A 20 -20.70 -3.65 -40.91
C VAL A 20 -20.34 -3.51 -39.44
N PHE A 21 -19.29 -2.79 -39.16
CA PHE A 21 -18.80 -2.52 -37.79
C PHE A 21 -19.05 -1.07 -37.47
N ASP A 22 -19.87 -0.81 -36.44
CA ASP A 22 -20.03 0.53 -35.84
C ASP A 22 -19.23 0.59 -34.53
N PRO A 23 -18.15 1.36 -34.48
CA PRO A 23 -17.31 1.46 -33.28
C PRO A 23 -18.04 2.05 -32.06
N ILE A 24 -19.20 2.66 -32.22
CA ILE A 24 -19.99 3.19 -31.11
C ILE A 24 -20.94 2.12 -30.54
N GLU A 25 -21.55 1.30 -31.42
CA GLU A 25 -22.56 0.29 -31.05
C GLU A 25 -21.95 -1.09 -30.83
N ASP A 26 -20.96 -1.47 -31.65
CA ASP A 26 -20.43 -2.83 -31.69
C ASP A 26 -19.23 -3.05 -30.76
N LEU A 27 -18.55 -1.97 -30.25
CA LEU A 27 -17.51 -2.12 -29.26
C LEU A 27 -18.12 -2.44 -27.89
N PRO A 28 -17.78 -3.60 -27.29
CA PRO A 28 -18.24 -3.91 -25.95
C PRO A 28 -17.69 -2.90 -24.96
N LYS A 29 -18.55 -2.35 -24.11
CA LYS A 29 -18.17 -1.50 -22.99
C LYS A 29 -18.15 -2.30 -21.70
N VAL A 30 -17.03 -2.29 -21.00
CA VAL A 30 -16.89 -2.95 -19.71
C VAL A 30 -16.91 -1.95 -18.57
N HIS A 31 -17.47 -2.40 -17.45
CA HIS A 31 -17.51 -1.66 -16.20
C HIS A 31 -16.34 -2.07 -15.28
N PRO A 32 -15.99 -1.26 -14.28
CA PRO A 32 -15.01 -1.64 -13.27
C PRO A 32 -15.36 -2.98 -12.62
N MET A 33 -14.36 -3.80 -12.34
CA MET A 33 -14.53 -5.09 -11.70
C MET A 33 -13.42 -5.33 -10.66
N ILE A 34 -13.65 -6.30 -9.78
CA ILE A 34 -12.64 -6.72 -8.81
C ILE A 34 -11.91 -7.93 -9.36
N GLY A 35 -10.59 -7.84 -9.45
CA GLY A 35 -9.70 -8.96 -9.75
C GLY A 35 -8.85 -9.35 -8.57
N VAL A 36 -8.16 -10.47 -8.70
CA VAL A 36 -7.23 -10.99 -7.70
C VAL A 36 -5.84 -11.06 -8.31
N VAL A 37 -4.83 -10.54 -7.61
CA VAL A 37 -3.43 -10.58 -8.05
C VAL A 37 -2.94 -12.02 -8.08
N VAL A 38 -2.32 -12.42 -9.19
CA VAL A 38 -1.68 -13.72 -9.36
C VAL A 38 -0.18 -13.56 -9.55
N CYS A 39 0.56 -14.54 -9.07
CA CYS A 39 2.01 -14.60 -9.18
C CYS A 39 2.43 -16.03 -9.56
N PRO A 40 3.63 -16.22 -10.11
CA PRO A 40 4.21 -17.55 -10.26
C PRO A 40 4.24 -18.31 -8.93
N GLN A 41 4.22 -19.63 -9.03
CA GLN A 41 4.37 -20.47 -7.86
C GLN A 41 5.63 -20.07 -7.07
N ASP A 42 5.51 -19.99 -5.76
CA ASP A 42 6.57 -19.57 -4.85
C ASP A 42 6.94 -18.07 -4.86
N GLU A 43 6.27 -17.23 -5.61
CA GLU A 43 6.39 -15.77 -5.51
C GLU A 43 5.21 -15.15 -4.77
N GLU A 44 5.47 -14.20 -3.87
CA GLU A 44 4.44 -13.41 -3.18
C GLU A 44 4.23 -12.04 -3.86
N VAL A 45 5.24 -11.56 -4.59
CA VAL A 45 5.22 -10.30 -5.33
C VAL A 45 5.81 -10.54 -6.71
N HIS A 46 5.07 -10.21 -7.76
CA HIS A 46 5.51 -10.38 -9.14
C HIS A 46 5.16 -9.14 -9.96
N CYS A 47 6.13 -8.61 -10.69
CA CYS A 47 5.93 -7.48 -11.59
C CYS A 47 6.98 -7.48 -12.71
N ASP A 48 6.71 -6.73 -13.76
CA ASP A 48 7.70 -6.45 -14.80
C ASP A 48 8.57 -5.21 -14.47
N ALA A 49 9.43 -4.82 -15.42
CA ALA A 49 10.32 -3.68 -15.28
C ALA A 49 9.58 -2.32 -15.15
N TRP A 50 8.32 -2.25 -15.49
CA TRP A 50 7.46 -1.05 -15.38
C TRP A 50 6.54 -1.07 -14.16
N GLY A 51 6.65 -2.12 -13.33
CA GLY A 51 5.80 -2.29 -12.16
C GLY A 51 4.38 -2.75 -12.50
N ARG A 52 4.14 -3.29 -13.71
CA ARG A 52 2.86 -3.89 -14.09
C ARG A 52 2.71 -5.24 -13.40
N ILE A 53 1.47 -5.61 -13.17
CA ILE A 53 1.11 -6.84 -12.46
C ILE A 53 0.19 -7.71 -13.30
N GLN A 54 0.01 -8.95 -12.87
CA GLN A 54 -0.90 -9.90 -13.47
C GLN A 54 -2.05 -10.20 -12.51
N VAL A 55 -3.26 -10.33 -13.04
CA VAL A 55 -4.47 -10.50 -12.26
C VAL A 55 -5.39 -11.56 -12.86
N ARG A 56 -6.09 -12.27 -12.01
CA ARG A 56 -7.20 -13.10 -12.39
C ARG A 56 -8.48 -12.27 -12.41
N PHE A 57 -9.15 -12.28 -13.55
CA PHE A 57 -10.46 -11.65 -13.70
C PHE A 57 -11.57 -12.50 -13.05
N PRO A 58 -12.74 -11.93 -12.71
CA PRO A 58 -13.90 -12.69 -12.28
C PRO A 58 -14.28 -13.77 -13.32
N ASN A 59 -14.76 -14.91 -12.83
CA ASN A 59 -15.21 -16.05 -13.67
C ASN A 59 -14.10 -16.67 -14.54
N THR A 60 -12.85 -16.54 -14.13
CA THR A 60 -11.69 -17.17 -14.80
C THR A 60 -10.94 -18.14 -13.89
N LYS A 61 -11.59 -18.66 -12.84
CA LYS A 61 -11.00 -19.68 -11.98
C LYS A 61 -10.95 -21.03 -12.70
N ALA A 62 -9.96 -21.86 -12.33
CA ALA A 62 -9.87 -23.23 -12.82
C ALA A 62 -11.17 -24.02 -12.57
N ASP A 63 -11.81 -23.83 -11.43
CA ASP A 63 -13.09 -24.48 -11.08
C ASP A 63 -14.23 -24.08 -12.02
N ASP A 64 -14.24 -22.85 -12.52
CA ASP A 64 -15.26 -22.37 -13.47
C ASP A 64 -15.14 -23.07 -14.84
N HIS A 65 -13.98 -23.66 -15.12
CA HIS A 65 -13.65 -24.32 -16.40
C HIS A 65 -13.38 -25.82 -16.25
N SER A 66 -13.78 -26.44 -15.16
CA SER A 66 -13.56 -27.87 -14.88
C SER A 66 -14.11 -28.81 -15.95
N HIS A 67 -15.14 -28.35 -16.70
CA HIS A 67 -15.78 -29.09 -17.80
C HIS A 67 -15.02 -29.00 -19.13
N SER A 68 -14.00 -28.16 -19.23
CA SER A 68 -13.31 -27.83 -20.49
C SER A 68 -12.14 -28.75 -20.85
N GLY A 69 -11.90 -29.81 -20.04
CA GLY A 69 -10.85 -30.79 -20.31
C GLY A 69 -9.43 -30.22 -20.25
N GLY A 70 -9.22 -29.20 -19.42
CA GLY A 70 -7.91 -28.52 -19.24
C GLY A 70 -7.72 -27.28 -20.12
N ALA A 71 -8.71 -26.91 -20.93
CA ALA A 71 -8.73 -25.62 -21.59
C ALA A 71 -9.38 -24.56 -20.66
N GLY A 72 -8.93 -23.32 -20.72
CA GLY A 72 -9.42 -22.21 -19.90
C GLY A 72 -8.45 -21.76 -18.82
N ALA A 73 -8.93 -21.05 -17.82
CA ALA A 73 -8.11 -20.46 -16.78
C ALA A 73 -7.54 -21.51 -15.82
N ASN A 74 -6.29 -21.33 -15.42
CA ASN A 74 -5.55 -22.22 -14.52
C ASN A 74 -5.24 -21.59 -13.17
N ASP A 75 -5.82 -20.44 -12.86
CA ASP A 75 -5.55 -19.64 -11.65
C ASP A 75 -4.08 -19.20 -11.53
N SER A 76 -3.38 -19.08 -12.65
CA SER A 76 -1.96 -18.73 -12.73
C SER A 76 -1.73 -17.39 -13.43
N GLU A 77 -0.52 -16.89 -13.34
CA GLU A 77 -0.06 -15.69 -14.04
C GLU A 77 -0.09 -15.86 -15.56
N GLY A 78 0.01 -17.09 -16.06
CA GLY A 78 -0.04 -17.41 -17.49
C GLY A 78 -1.38 -17.05 -18.16
N ASP A 79 -2.44 -16.87 -17.39
CA ASP A 79 -3.77 -16.51 -17.88
C ASP A 79 -3.99 -14.99 -17.96
N SER A 80 -3.01 -14.17 -17.62
CA SER A 80 -3.13 -12.71 -17.55
C SER A 80 -2.07 -11.99 -18.39
N ALA A 81 -2.51 -10.93 -19.08
CA ALA A 81 -1.58 -9.93 -19.58
C ALA A 81 -1.00 -9.09 -18.43
N TRP A 82 0.08 -8.38 -18.71
CA TRP A 82 0.63 -7.34 -17.82
C TRP A 82 -0.30 -6.13 -17.81
N ILE A 83 -0.77 -5.72 -16.64
CA ILE A 83 -1.73 -4.63 -16.45
C ILE A 83 -1.07 -3.50 -15.66
N ASP A 84 -1.22 -2.27 -16.16
CA ASP A 84 -0.67 -1.07 -15.54
C ASP A 84 -1.27 -0.83 -14.15
N LEU A 85 -0.42 -0.49 -13.19
CA LEU A 85 -0.81 -0.13 -11.83
C LEU A 85 -0.78 1.38 -11.66
N MET A 86 -1.94 1.99 -11.41
CA MET A 86 -2.04 3.42 -11.11
C MET A 86 -1.34 3.74 -9.79
N SER A 87 -0.57 4.82 -9.78
CA SER A 87 0.04 5.38 -8.58
C SER A 87 -0.49 6.79 -8.32
N ALA A 88 -0.57 7.17 -7.06
CA ALA A 88 -0.93 8.54 -6.67
C ALA A 88 0.17 9.57 -7.05
N TRP A 89 1.39 9.09 -7.27
CA TRP A 89 2.53 9.93 -7.65
C TRP A 89 3.50 9.11 -8.50
N ALA A 90 3.63 9.46 -9.77
CA ALA A 90 4.50 8.80 -10.73
C ALA A 90 5.26 9.82 -11.57
N GLY A 91 6.56 9.61 -11.75
CA GLY A 91 7.45 10.42 -12.59
C GLY A 91 8.69 9.61 -12.98
N ASP A 92 9.56 10.22 -13.79
CA ASP A 92 10.78 9.57 -14.23
C ASP A 92 11.78 9.42 -13.07
N GLN A 93 11.99 8.18 -12.62
CA GLN A 93 12.87 7.80 -11.50
C GLN A 93 12.44 8.34 -10.12
N TYR A 94 11.18 8.83 -9.96
CA TYR A 94 10.64 9.26 -8.66
C TYR A 94 9.13 9.00 -8.56
N GLY A 95 8.61 8.93 -7.33
CA GLY A 95 7.19 8.71 -7.07
C GLY A 95 6.93 7.72 -5.94
N ALA A 96 5.70 7.21 -5.86
CA ALA A 96 5.28 6.19 -4.91
C ALA A 96 5.13 4.84 -5.60
N ILE A 97 5.76 3.81 -5.05
CA ILE A 97 5.63 2.44 -5.53
C ILE A 97 5.20 1.52 -4.39
N GLN A 98 4.12 0.78 -4.61
CA GLN A 98 3.60 -0.21 -3.68
C GLN A 98 2.98 -1.35 -4.47
N LEU A 99 3.76 -2.39 -4.74
CA LEU A 99 3.29 -3.53 -5.51
C LEU A 99 2.29 -4.36 -4.69
N PRO A 100 1.15 -4.75 -5.28
CA PRO A 100 0.23 -5.71 -4.66
C PRO A 100 0.88 -7.10 -4.58
N ARG A 101 0.32 -7.92 -3.71
CA ARG A 101 0.80 -9.29 -3.48
C ARG A 101 -0.19 -10.32 -4.01
N ALA A 102 0.28 -11.52 -4.24
CA ALA A 102 -0.56 -12.65 -4.61
C ALA A 102 -1.77 -12.77 -3.64
N GLY A 103 -2.97 -12.85 -4.21
CA GLY A 103 -4.22 -12.92 -3.47
C GLY A 103 -4.80 -11.57 -3.03
N ASP A 104 -4.14 -10.44 -3.28
CA ASP A 104 -4.73 -9.12 -3.00
C ASP A 104 -5.86 -8.81 -4.00
N ALA A 105 -6.96 -8.23 -3.49
CA ALA A 105 -8.05 -7.74 -4.33
C ALA A 105 -7.73 -6.37 -4.91
N VAL A 106 -7.88 -6.24 -6.22
CA VAL A 106 -7.62 -5.02 -6.98
C VAL A 106 -8.84 -4.59 -7.77
N ILE A 107 -9.01 -3.28 -7.97
CA ILE A 107 -10.05 -2.71 -8.81
C ILE A 107 -9.48 -2.53 -10.19
N ILE A 108 -10.04 -3.26 -11.16
CA ILE A 108 -9.69 -3.17 -12.58
C ILE A 108 -10.65 -2.19 -13.23
N ASN A 109 -10.11 -1.13 -13.81
CA ASN A 109 -10.82 -0.18 -14.65
C ASN A 109 -10.37 -0.30 -16.10
N PHE A 110 -11.13 0.29 -17.00
CA PHE A 110 -10.90 0.21 -18.44
C PHE A 110 -10.94 1.61 -19.04
N LEU A 111 -9.90 2.00 -19.76
CA LEU A 111 -9.84 3.31 -20.40
C LEU A 111 -10.95 3.43 -21.46
N ASN A 112 -11.85 4.39 -21.28
CA ASN A 112 -13.03 4.62 -22.12
C ASN A 112 -14.00 3.42 -22.18
N GLY A 113 -13.93 2.49 -21.22
CA GLY A 113 -14.72 1.27 -21.23
C GLY A 113 -14.22 0.20 -22.22
N ASP A 114 -13.03 0.36 -22.77
CA ASP A 114 -12.41 -0.52 -23.74
C ASP A 114 -11.81 -1.75 -23.02
N PRO A 115 -12.30 -2.98 -23.28
CA PRO A 115 -11.81 -4.20 -22.66
C PRO A 115 -10.32 -4.47 -22.91
N ASP A 116 -9.76 -3.96 -23.99
CA ASP A 116 -8.35 -4.16 -24.36
C ASP A 116 -7.39 -3.16 -23.64
N ARG A 117 -7.94 -2.25 -22.83
CA ARG A 117 -7.19 -1.21 -22.12
C ARG A 117 -7.44 -1.21 -20.63
N PRO A 118 -7.23 -2.35 -19.94
CA PRO A 118 -7.38 -2.45 -18.49
C PRO A 118 -6.25 -1.72 -17.75
N TYR A 119 -6.56 -1.20 -16.57
CA TYR A 119 -5.57 -0.69 -15.61
C TYR A 119 -6.07 -0.89 -14.18
N ILE A 120 -5.15 -1.04 -13.24
CA ILE A 120 -5.48 -1.17 -11.82
C ILE A 120 -5.58 0.22 -11.21
N SER A 121 -6.75 0.57 -10.71
CA SER A 121 -7.03 1.89 -10.11
C SER A 121 -6.99 1.91 -8.59
N GLY A 122 -6.97 0.76 -7.92
CA GLY A 122 -6.97 0.70 -6.47
C GLY A 122 -6.95 -0.72 -5.92
N ARG A 123 -7.02 -0.80 -4.60
CA ARG A 123 -7.07 -2.05 -3.83
C ARG A 123 -8.20 -2.00 -2.82
N MET A 124 -8.69 -3.15 -2.42
CA MET A 124 -9.75 -3.27 -1.41
C MET A 124 -9.36 -4.28 -0.35
N TYR A 125 -9.73 -3.97 0.89
CA TYR A 125 -9.76 -4.98 1.93
C TYR A 125 -11.04 -5.82 1.81
N HIS A 126 -10.97 -7.06 2.23
CA HIS A 126 -12.10 -7.99 2.21
C HIS A 126 -11.99 -8.98 3.38
N ASP A 127 -12.88 -9.94 3.46
CA ASP A 127 -13.00 -10.92 4.54
C ASP A 127 -11.73 -11.74 4.84
N GLN A 128 -10.86 -11.94 3.84
CA GLN A 128 -9.58 -12.65 3.98
C GLN A 128 -8.36 -11.71 4.01
N ARG A 129 -8.54 -10.40 3.79
CA ARG A 129 -7.50 -9.38 3.71
C ARG A 129 -7.91 -8.14 4.49
N HIS A 130 -7.63 -8.15 5.79
CA HIS A 130 -8.01 -7.09 6.70
C HIS A 130 -7.07 -5.87 6.64
N PRO A 131 -7.56 -4.68 7.04
CA PRO A 131 -6.71 -3.52 7.27
C PRO A 131 -5.55 -3.81 8.23
N PRO A 132 -4.41 -3.11 8.11
CA PRO A 132 -3.27 -3.36 8.98
C PRO A 132 -3.58 -3.00 10.43
N THR A 133 -3.19 -3.87 11.35
CA THR A 133 -3.07 -3.55 12.77
C THR A 133 -1.66 -3.05 13.02
N PHE A 134 -1.52 -1.81 13.49
CA PHE A 134 -0.22 -1.24 13.84
C PHE A 134 0.32 -1.88 15.12
N SER A 135 1.65 -1.85 15.31
CA SER A 135 2.29 -2.48 16.47
C SER A 135 1.83 -1.85 17.78
N ASN A 136 1.68 -2.68 18.79
CA ASN A 136 1.30 -2.29 20.14
C ASN A 136 -0.05 -1.56 20.22
N THR A 137 -0.95 -1.85 19.30
CA THR A 137 -2.32 -1.32 19.26
C THR A 137 -3.32 -2.45 19.10
N GLY A 138 -4.60 -2.17 19.34
CA GLY A 138 -5.70 -3.09 19.06
C GLY A 138 -6.14 -3.01 17.58
N ASN A 139 -7.21 -3.72 17.27
CA ASN A 139 -7.80 -3.79 15.93
C ASN A 139 -8.83 -2.67 15.71
N LEU A 140 -9.28 -2.54 14.47
CA LEU A 140 -10.51 -1.80 14.17
C LEU A 140 -11.72 -2.57 14.74
N PRO A 141 -12.79 -1.85 15.18
CA PRO A 141 -12.97 -0.40 15.07
C PRO A 141 -12.38 0.44 16.22
N ASP A 142 -11.84 -0.17 17.26
CA ASP A 142 -11.42 0.54 18.47
C ASP A 142 -10.28 1.52 18.22
N ASN A 143 -9.34 1.17 17.35
CA ASN A 143 -8.20 2.00 16.96
C ASN A 143 -8.43 2.83 15.69
N LYS A 144 -9.63 3.34 15.48
CA LYS A 144 -10.02 4.12 14.28
C LYS A 144 -9.32 5.48 14.13
N TYR A 145 -8.65 5.96 15.16
CA TYR A 145 -7.87 7.21 15.12
C TYR A 145 -6.42 7.02 14.65
N LEU A 146 -6.02 5.78 14.36
CA LEU A 146 -4.71 5.47 13.82
C LEU A 146 -4.75 5.52 12.29
N SER A 147 -3.72 6.12 11.71
CA SER A 147 -3.47 6.12 10.27
C SER A 147 -2.01 5.80 9.97
N GLY A 148 -1.71 5.42 8.73
CA GLY A 148 -0.33 5.18 8.34
C GLY A 148 -0.15 4.09 7.31
N ILE A 149 1.09 3.63 7.19
CA ILE A 149 1.52 2.59 6.26
C ILE A 149 2.23 1.50 7.06
N LYS A 150 1.88 0.24 6.78
CA LYS A 150 2.57 -0.92 7.33
C LYS A 150 2.94 -1.86 6.20
N SER A 151 4.22 -2.13 6.04
CA SER A 151 4.72 -3.17 5.14
C SER A 151 4.78 -4.53 5.86
N LYS A 152 5.01 -5.57 5.08
CA LYS A 152 5.22 -6.93 5.60
C LYS A 152 6.40 -7.54 4.86
N VAL A 153 7.29 -8.23 5.56
CA VAL A 153 8.38 -8.97 4.92
C VAL A 153 7.83 -10.05 3.99
N VAL A 154 8.43 -10.21 2.83
CA VAL A 154 8.05 -11.26 1.87
C VAL A 154 8.23 -12.64 2.52
N LYS A 155 7.22 -13.50 2.37
CA LYS A 155 7.17 -14.84 2.97
C LYS A 155 7.38 -14.87 4.50
N GLY A 156 6.99 -13.81 5.20
CA GLY A 156 7.13 -13.75 6.66
C GLY A 156 6.15 -12.78 7.31
N ASN A 157 6.34 -12.48 8.60
CA ASN A 157 5.41 -11.68 9.39
C ASN A 157 6.01 -10.38 9.95
N ARG A 158 7.34 -10.17 9.85
CA ARG A 158 7.96 -8.92 10.29
C ARG A 158 7.53 -7.75 9.41
N TYR A 159 7.61 -6.55 9.94
CA TYR A 159 7.07 -5.35 9.28
C TYR A 159 7.97 -4.12 9.47
N ASN A 160 7.75 -3.12 8.62
CA ASN A 160 8.11 -1.74 8.86
C ASN A 160 6.82 -0.92 8.87
N GLN A 161 6.77 0.17 9.65
CA GLN A 161 5.58 1.02 9.69
C GLN A 161 5.89 2.49 9.90
N LEU A 162 5.04 3.32 9.29
CA LEU A 162 4.82 4.70 9.66
C LEU A 162 3.41 4.77 10.25
N ARG A 163 3.29 5.15 11.51
CA ARG A 163 2.01 5.29 12.21
C ARG A 163 1.82 6.71 12.68
N LEU A 164 0.67 7.27 12.42
CA LEU A 164 0.15 8.51 12.98
C LEU A 164 -1.02 8.17 13.89
N ASP A 165 -1.08 8.81 15.03
CA ASP A 165 -2.06 8.56 16.08
C ASP A 165 -2.71 9.87 16.49
N ASP A 166 -3.97 10.03 16.12
CA ASP A 166 -4.79 11.21 16.40
C ASP A 166 -5.74 10.98 17.58
N THR A 167 -5.45 10.02 18.46
CA THR A 167 -6.24 9.79 19.67
C THR A 167 -6.24 11.05 20.54
N PRO A 168 -7.42 11.58 20.95
CA PRO A 168 -7.51 12.78 21.74
C PRO A 168 -6.63 12.72 23.01
N ASN A 169 -5.80 13.76 23.20
CA ASN A 169 -4.81 13.89 24.27
C ASN A 169 -3.65 12.85 24.24
N GLN A 170 -3.52 12.06 23.16
CA GLN A 170 -2.48 11.05 23.00
C GLN A 170 -1.85 11.11 21.60
N ILE A 171 -1.81 12.30 21.01
CA ILE A 171 -1.25 12.48 19.66
C ILE A 171 0.21 12.02 19.60
N SER A 172 0.53 11.19 18.61
CA SER A 172 1.89 10.65 18.45
C SER A 172 2.17 10.23 17.00
N ALA A 173 3.46 10.11 16.69
CA ALA A 173 3.94 9.54 15.44
C ALA A 173 5.05 8.52 15.69
N GLN A 174 5.11 7.47 14.87
CA GLN A 174 6.11 6.44 14.96
C GLN A 174 6.62 6.03 13.59
N LEU A 175 7.95 5.99 13.43
CA LEU A 175 8.60 5.25 12.35
C LEU A 175 9.30 4.04 12.97
N ALA A 176 8.97 2.84 12.55
CA ALA A 176 9.46 1.62 13.18
C ALA A 176 9.83 0.54 12.17
N SER A 177 10.86 -0.24 12.52
CA SER A 177 11.18 -1.52 11.91
C SER A 177 11.19 -2.59 12.99
N GLN A 178 10.51 -3.70 12.75
CA GLN A 178 10.52 -4.83 13.69
C GLN A 178 11.87 -5.59 13.71
N HIS A 179 12.79 -5.24 12.80
CA HIS A 179 14.16 -5.71 12.91
C HIS A 179 14.87 -4.96 14.05
N GLY A 180 15.26 -5.69 15.10
CA GLY A 180 15.87 -5.12 16.30
C GLY A 180 14.99 -4.08 17.01
N GLU A 181 13.67 -4.11 16.84
CA GLU A 181 12.71 -3.17 17.43
C GLU A 181 13.15 -1.70 17.34
N SER A 182 13.72 -1.35 16.16
CA SER A 182 14.27 -0.02 15.90
C SER A 182 13.14 0.99 15.65
N GLN A 183 13.12 2.08 16.42
CA GLN A 183 11.98 3.00 16.43
C GLN A 183 12.40 4.45 16.65
N LEU A 184 11.71 5.35 15.95
CA LEU A 184 11.61 6.77 16.29
C LEU A 184 10.17 7.03 16.72
N ASN A 185 9.99 7.37 17.99
CA ASN A 185 8.69 7.69 18.58
C ASN A 185 8.64 9.17 18.93
N LEU A 186 7.54 9.85 18.58
CA LEU A 186 7.33 11.28 18.78
C LEU A 186 5.98 11.53 19.46
N GLY A 187 5.93 12.48 20.38
CA GLY A 187 4.71 12.98 21.00
C GLY A 187 4.34 12.26 22.29
N PHE A 188 3.08 11.86 22.43
CA PHE A 188 2.59 11.18 23.63
C PHE A 188 2.87 9.67 23.52
N LEU A 189 3.81 9.18 24.32
CA LEU A 189 4.23 7.78 24.28
C LEU A 189 3.34 6.95 25.22
N THR A 190 2.82 5.85 24.71
CA THR A 190 1.94 4.94 25.47
C THR A 190 2.57 3.57 25.67
N GLN A 191 2.15 2.89 26.73
CA GLN A 191 2.32 1.46 26.85
C GLN A 191 1.54 0.74 25.72
N PRO A 192 1.81 -0.55 25.44
CA PRO A 192 0.98 -1.33 24.53
C PRO A 192 -0.51 -1.16 24.84
N ARG A 193 -1.31 -0.90 23.81
CA ARG A 193 -2.73 -0.63 23.99
C ARG A 193 -3.52 -1.91 24.13
N ALA A 194 -4.49 -1.87 25.01
CA ALA A 194 -5.56 -2.85 25.06
C ALA A 194 -6.58 -2.65 23.92
N THR A 195 -7.68 -3.35 23.95
CA THR A 195 -8.72 -3.35 22.90
C THR A 195 -9.52 -2.05 22.80
N ASP A 196 -9.46 -1.18 23.81
CA ASP A 196 -10.24 0.07 23.90
C ASP A 196 -9.61 1.27 23.15
N GLY A 197 -8.53 1.06 22.43
CA GLY A 197 -7.86 2.09 21.64
C GLY A 197 -7.03 3.08 22.44
N LYS A 198 -7.06 3.04 23.78
CA LYS A 198 -6.28 3.92 24.66
C LYS A 198 -5.09 3.19 25.27
N GLY A 199 -4.02 3.93 25.54
CA GLY A 199 -2.85 3.41 26.22
C GLY A 199 -2.51 4.24 27.46
N ASN A 200 -1.99 3.58 28.50
CA ASN A 200 -1.43 4.27 29.65
C ASN A 200 -0.19 5.05 29.24
N ALA A 201 0.01 6.23 29.83
CA ALA A 201 1.17 7.06 29.57
C ALA A 201 2.47 6.32 29.90
N ARG A 202 3.47 6.43 29.02
CA ARG A 202 4.84 5.97 29.22
C ARG A 202 5.81 7.14 29.25
N GLY A 203 5.49 8.24 28.61
CA GLY A 203 6.28 9.46 28.53
C GLY A 203 5.79 10.41 27.45
N GLN A 204 6.48 11.53 27.27
CA GLN A 204 6.19 12.52 26.24
C GLN A 204 7.51 13.02 25.63
N GLY A 205 7.46 13.35 24.35
CA GLY A 205 8.60 13.92 23.62
C GLY A 205 9.14 13.00 22.54
N LEU A 206 10.44 12.75 22.54
CA LEU A 206 11.15 11.96 21.53
C LEU A 206 11.83 10.76 22.18
N GLU A 207 11.68 9.60 21.55
CA GLU A 207 12.46 8.41 21.88
C GLU A 207 13.04 7.81 20.59
N LEU A 208 14.35 7.62 20.56
CA LEU A 208 15.05 6.84 19.54
C LEU A 208 15.60 5.59 20.19
N ARG A 209 15.13 4.42 19.76
CA ARG A 209 15.53 3.14 20.37
C ARG A 209 15.82 2.07 19.33
N THR A 210 16.66 1.10 19.72
CA THR A 210 16.90 -0.17 19.02
C THR A 210 17.40 -1.20 20.03
N ASP A 211 17.13 -2.48 19.76
CA ASP A 211 17.74 -3.61 20.48
C ASP A 211 19.07 -4.04 19.83
N GLU A 212 19.46 -3.36 18.74
CA GLU A 212 20.72 -3.53 18.01
C GLU A 212 21.67 -2.36 18.26
N SER A 213 22.74 -2.26 17.49
CA SER A 213 23.72 -1.17 17.62
C SER A 213 23.18 0.15 17.07
N GLY A 214 23.42 1.25 17.79
CA GLY A 214 23.08 2.61 17.38
C GLY A 214 24.32 3.46 17.07
N ALA A 215 24.23 4.37 16.10
CA ALA A 215 25.24 5.38 15.82
C ALA A 215 24.61 6.71 15.42
N ILE A 216 25.08 7.81 16.03
CA ILE A 216 24.72 9.17 15.63
C ILE A 216 25.99 9.82 15.11
N ARG A 217 26.00 10.22 13.84
CA ARG A 217 27.17 10.81 13.18
C ARG A 217 26.80 12.09 12.46
N ALA A 218 27.58 13.13 12.68
CA ALA A 218 27.44 14.42 11.99
C ALA A 218 28.82 14.98 11.63
N SER A 219 29.08 15.21 10.34
CA SER A 219 30.38 15.66 9.84
C SER A 219 30.74 17.10 10.22
N LYS A 220 29.75 17.95 10.52
CA LYS A 220 29.95 19.37 10.84
C LYS A 220 29.74 19.72 12.32
N GLY A 221 29.39 18.76 13.15
CA GLY A 221 29.16 18.94 14.56
C GLY A 221 27.86 18.29 15.04
N LEU A 222 27.81 17.98 16.33
CA LEU A 222 26.65 17.42 17.03
C LEU A 222 26.47 18.20 18.34
N LEU A 223 25.26 18.73 18.55
CA LEU A 223 24.87 19.37 19.80
C LEU A 223 23.83 18.50 20.51
N LEU A 224 24.16 18.04 21.71
CA LEU A 224 23.25 17.41 22.65
C LEU A 224 23.14 18.31 23.87
N THR A 225 21.96 18.80 24.18
CA THR A 225 21.76 19.79 25.23
C THR A 225 20.42 19.62 25.93
N THR A 226 20.31 19.97 27.18
CA THR A 226 19.07 20.08 27.94
C THR A 226 18.46 21.50 27.88
N HIS A 227 19.13 22.46 27.22
CA HIS A 227 18.58 23.78 26.98
C HIS A 227 17.59 23.76 25.83
N GLY A 228 16.34 24.05 26.12
CA GLY A 228 15.26 24.08 25.09
C GLY A 228 15.31 25.35 24.26
N GLN A 229 14.85 25.23 23.01
CA GLN A 229 14.53 26.36 22.12
C GLN A 229 13.01 26.39 21.90
N SER A 230 12.34 27.37 22.48
CA SER A 230 10.89 27.52 22.31
C SER A 230 10.53 27.80 20.85
N ASN A 231 9.52 27.10 20.34
CA ASN A 231 9.01 27.22 18.96
C ASN A 231 10.09 27.02 17.88
N ALA A 232 11.18 26.32 18.18
CA ALA A 232 12.31 26.09 17.27
C ALA A 232 12.91 27.39 16.69
N GLN A 233 12.85 28.49 17.44
CA GLN A 233 13.43 29.77 17.04
C GLN A 233 14.92 29.83 17.42
N GLY A 234 15.72 30.51 16.59
CA GLY A 234 17.16 30.65 16.78
C GLY A 234 17.97 29.72 15.87
N GLN A 235 19.28 29.71 16.09
CA GLN A 235 20.17 28.85 15.29
C GLN A 235 20.19 27.43 15.84
N GLN A 236 20.11 26.46 14.97
CA GLN A 236 20.07 25.03 15.31
C GLN A 236 21.22 24.59 16.23
N MET A 237 22.43 25.13 16.03
CA MET A 237 23.65 24.76 16.76
C MET A 237 24.03 25.80 17.83
N ASP A 238 23.07 26.55 18.36
CA ASP A 238 23.35 27.55 19.40
C ASP A 238 23.70 26.88 20.73
N ALA A 239 24.97 26.95 21.10
CA ALA A 239 25.50 26.45 22.34
C ALA A 239 25.67 27.56 23.41
N SER A 240 25.23 28.80 23.15
CA SER A 240 25.38 29.94 24.05
C SER A 240 24.81 29.71 25.46
N PRO A 241 23.60 29.10 25.61
CA PRO A 241 23.06 28.82 26.94
C PRO A 241 23.92 27.84 27.76
N ALA A 242 24.46 26.81 27.11
CA ALA A 242 25.34 25.83 27.77
C ALA A 242 26.67 26.47 28.17
N LYS A 243 27.25 27.31 27.31
CA LYS A 243 28.49 28.07 27.63
C LYS A 243 28.28 29.02 28.80
N ALA A 244 27.17 29.75 28.82
CA ALA A 244 26.84 30.65 29.94
C ALA A 244 26.71 29.90 31.28
N SER A 245 26.04 28.73 31.28
CA SER A 245 25.94 27.90 32.50
C SER A 245 27.29 27.42 33.00
N LEU A 246 28.21 27.03 32.10
CA LEU A 246 29.56 26.63 32.46
C LEU A 246 30.40 27.81 33.03
N SER A 247 30.32 29.00 32.40
CA SER A 247 31.02 30.21 32.89
C SER A 247 30.54 30.60 34.27
N ASN A 248 29.23 30.63 34.51
CA ASN A 248 28.68 30.94 35.82
C ASN A 248 29.10 29.93 36.90
N SER A 249 29.22 28.65 36.54
CA SER A 249 29.71 27.63 37.48
C SER A 249 31.19 27.82 37.83
N LEU A 250 32.00 28.25 36.87
CA LEU A 250 33.44 28.54 37.11
C LEU A 250 33.66 29.78 37.97
N GLU A 251 32.79 30.81 37.86
CA GLU A 251 32.85 32.02 38.68
C GLU A 251 32.44 31.78 40.15
N GLN A 252 31.71 30.70 40.42
CA GLN A 252 31.27 30.31 41.78
C GLN A 252 32.28 29.40 42.51
N MET A 253 33.32 28.94 41.86
CA MET A 253 34.39 28.13 42.44
C MET A 253 35.58 29.00 42.87
#